data_87ecdb820b3490ec9b7fa6a6672b1b54
#
_entry.id   87ecdb820b3490ec9b7fa6a6672b1b54
#
_cell.length_a   1.000
_cell.length_b   1.000
_cell.length_c   1.000
_cell.angle_alpha   90.00
_cell.angle_beta   90.00
_cell.angle_gamma   90.00
#
_symmetry.space_group_name_H-M   'P 1'
#
loop_
_entity.id
_entity.type
_entity.pdbx_description
1 polymer ?
#
loop_
_entity_poly.entity_id
_entity_poly.type
_entity_poly.pdbx_seq_one_letter_code
_entity_poly.pdbx_strand_id
1 'polypeptide(L)'
;MTQTISPGAASETTSAAAPAAPPAALGARRSLALLAVILTGQFMAVLDSSIVNVAIPSIRGSLHTTGAALQLIVAGYVIAYAVLLVTGARLGDRFTQRRAFIAGLALFTLASLACGLAWNEISLIVFRFAQGVGAAAMVPQIMTLIQRTFTGAARARALSVYSAIISGGMVAGQVLGGLIVNADLFGSGWRGVFLVNVPIGIALLVAAPRILPSSTQRLERKLDLPGLATLTASVLLLVLPLVLGRELDWPLWSWIALTASVIGFVLFVAIERIVARRGGEPLFARQVLTAPGLVPAAVTLFVIMATFGGWMFVMAIHLQSTLGYSALHAGLLFVPLGVTFAVASLNWERIPDRFHATMIPLGLVLGAVTMVALGVLLRDGADVGPLALTLLGLCGVGNGIAFSPLMTRTLAKVPMTLAADASGILVTNVQLGIVVGIATFGSLFLGLAGGTVTSAAHALGGTAIAEGVTVLLAAAVAARAAR
;
A
#
# COMPACT_ATOMS: atom_id res chain seq x y z
N MET A 1 36.99 -60.71 -50.05
CA MET A 1 36.16 -59.53 -50.27
C MET A 1 35.68 -58.98 -48.90
N THR A 2 36.43 -58.11 -48.34
CA THR A 2 36.27 -57.56 -46.99
C THR A 2 35.72 -56.14 -47.17
N GLN A 3 34.48 -55.89 -46.71
CA GLN A 3 33.90 -54.57 -46.65
C GLN A 3 34.17 -53.98 -45.28
N THR A 4 34.89 -52.86 -45.30
CA THR A 4 35.15 -51.98 -44.18
C THR A 4 33.93 -51.07 -43.93
N ILE A 5 33.38 -51.16 -42.73
CA ILE A 5 32.31 -50.22 -42.25
C ILE A 5 33.02 -49.08 -41.51
N SER A 6 32.79 -47.87 -41.98
CA SER A 6 33.25 -46.61 -41.32
C SER A 6 32.27 -46.18 -40.24
N PRO A 7 32.69 -45.77 -39.05
CA PRO A 7 31.85 -45.18 -38.03
C PRO A 7 32.05 -43.65 -38.08
N GLY A 8 31.05 -42.94 -38.57
CA GLY A 8 30.98 -41.51 -38.50
C GLY A 8 29.61 -41.05 -38.03
N ALA A 9 29.41 -40.98 -36.71
CA ALA A 9 28.31 -40.24 -36.10
C ALA A 9 28.90 -39.35 -35.01
N ALA A 10 29.15 -38.11 -35.41
CA ALA A 10 29.47 -37.06 -34.46
C ALA A 10 28.24 -36.81 -33.58
N SER A 11 28.36 -37.08 -32.30
CA SER A 11 27.40 -36.67 -31.29
C SER A 11 27.53 -35.17 -31.09
N GLU A 12 26.54 -34.42 -31.58
CA GLU A 12 26.31 -33.02 -31.18
C GLU A 12 25.98 -33.03 -29.68
N THR A 13 26.97 -32.76 -28.86
CA THR A 13 26.79 -32.42 -27.45
C THR A 13 26.11 -31.05 -27.39
N THR A 14 24.80 -31.07 -27.23
CA THR A 14 24.02 -29.87 -26.83
C THR A 14 24.62 -29.34 -25.53
N SER A 15 25.42 -28.31 -25.64
CA SER A 15 25.94 -27.56 -24.49
C SER A 15 24.73 -26.94 -23.73
N ALA A 16 24.29 -27.67 -22.70
CA ALA A 16 23.36 -27.10 -21.73
C ALA A 16 24.05 -25.89 -21.10
N ALA A 17 23.49 -24.70 -21.40
CA ALA A 17 23.94 -23.44 -20.81
C ALA A 17 23.96 -23.62 -19.28
N ALA A 18 25.12 -23.45 -18.69
CA ALA A 18 25.29 -23.52 -17.24
C ALA A 18 24.33 -22.53 -16.57
N PRO A 19 23.66 -22.92 -15.47
CA PRO A 19 22.78 -22.02 -14.75
C PRO A 19 23.58 -20.78 -14.34
N ALA A 20 23.03 -19.59 -14.65
CA ALA A 20 23.67 -18.31 -14.32
C ALA A 20 24.04 -18.30 -12.82
N ALA A 21 25.30 -18.03 -12.54
CA ALA A 21 25.81 -17.94 -11.17
C ALA A 21 24.90 -16.99 -10.34
N PRO A 22 24.59 -17.34 -9.08
CA PRO A 22 23.79 -16.48 -8.22
C PRO A 22 24.52 -15.12 -8.09
N PRO A 23 23.76 -14.00 -8.11
CA PRO A 23 24.37 -12.67 -7.99
C PRO A 23 25.24 -12.62 -6.72
N ALA A 24 26.48 -12.15 -6.87
CA ALA A 24 27.43 -12.04 -5.77
C ALA A 24 26.75 -11.34 -4.58
N ALA A 25 26.77 -11.97 -3.42
CA ALA A 25 26.17 -11.44 -2.21
C ALA A 25 26.75 -10.05 -1.91
N LEU A 26 25.88 -9.04 -1.92
CA LEU A 26 26.28 -7.68 -1.53
C LEU A 26 26.82 -7.73 -0.09
N GLY A 27 27.95 -7.10 0.18
CA GLY A 27 28.48 -7.02 1.54
C GLY A 27 27.42 -6.46 2.51
N ALA A 28 27.40 -6.92 3.75
CA ALA A 28 26.38 -6.60 4.74
C ALA A 28 26.06 -5.10 4.86
N ARG A 29 27.09 -4.25 4.83
CA ARG A 29 26.94 -2.77 4.87
C ARG A 29 26.18 -2.23 3.66
N ARG A 30 26.47 -2.77 2.46
CA ARG A 30 25.82 -2.31 1.23
C ARG A 30 24.36 -2.78 1.16
N SER A 31 24.07 -3.98 1.65
CA SER A 31 22.70 -4.51 1.77
C SER A 31 21.87 -3.67 2.73
N LEU A 32 22.44 -3.27 3.87
CA LEU A 32 21.77 -2.40 4.85
C LEU A 32 21.52 -1.00 4.27
N ALA A 33 22.49 -0.42 3.59
CA ALA A 33 22.35 0.90 2.94
C ALA A 33 21.26 0.86 1.84
N LEU A 34 21.22 -0.21 1.03
CA LEU A 34 20.18 -0.42 0.03
C LEU A 34 18.80 -0.47 0.69
N LEU A 35 18.66 -1.30 1.74
CA LEU A 35 17.40 -1.42 2.46
C LEU A 35 16.97 -0.09 3.06
N ALA A 36 17.87 0.67 3.66
CA ALA A 36 17.61 2.00 4.20
C ALA A 36 17.09 2.97 3.12
N VAL A 37 17.75 3.04 1.95
CA VAL A 37 17.31 3.93 0.86
C VAL A 37 15.93 3.61 0.35
N ILE A 38 15.65 2.33 0.03
CA ILE A 38 14.35 1.96 -0.53
C ILE A 38 13.23 2.06 0.50
N LEU A 39 13.50 1.72 1.76
CA LEU A 39 12.50 1.80 2.83
C LEU A 39 12.22 3.22 3.29
N THR A 40 13.19 4.13 3.20
CA THR A 40 12.92 5.56 3.40
C THR A 40 12.02 6.11 2.29
N GLY A 41 12.20 5.67 1.04
CA GLY A 41 11.26 6.00 -0.05
C GLY A 41 9.84 5.48 0.22
N GLN A 42 9.71 4.24 0.74
CA GLN A 42 8.40 3.71 1.17
C GLN A 42 7.78 4.54 2.29
N PHE A 43 8.58 4.87 3.30
CA PHE A 43 8.16 5.68 4.43
C PHE A 43 7.62 7.04 3.98
N MET A 44 8.34 7.74 3.07
CA MET A 44 7.90 9.01 2.50
C MET A 44 6.53 8.89 1.82
N ALA A 45 6.32 7.86 0.99
CA ALA A 45 5.05 7.68 0.28
C ALA A 45 3.88 7.42 1.23
N VAL A 46 4.10 6.63 2.29
CA VAL A 46 3.06 6.32 3.29
C VAL A 46 2.81 7.51 4.21
N LEU A 47 3.87 8.17 4.68
CA LEU A 47 3.79 9.37 5.49
C LEU A 47 2.99 10.45 4.77
N ASP A 48 3.28 10.69 3.49
CA ASP A 48 2.61 11.72 2.68
C ASP A 48 1.10 11.45 2.50
N SER A 49 0.70 10.17 2.43
CA SER A 49 -0.72 9.81 2.33
C SER A 49 -1.52 10.14 3.59
N SER A 50 -0.87 10.18 4.75
CA SER A 50 -1.52 10.38 6.05
C SER A 50 -1.31 11.78 6.64
N ILE A 51 -0.15 12.39 6.40
CA ILE A 51 0.24 13.68 6.98
C ILE A 51 -0.69 14.82 6.55
N VAL A 52 -1.22 14.75 5.34
CA VAL A 52 -2.09 15.78 4.79
C VAL A 52 -3.45 15.87 5.51
N ASN A 53 -3.92 14.75 6.08
CA ASN A 53 -5.20 14.71 6.80
C ASN A 53 -5.22 15.68 7.99
N VAL A 54 -4.09 15.81 8.65
CA VAL A 54 -3.91 16.73 9.79
C VAL A 54 -3.90 18.20 9.35
N ALA A 55 -3.44 18.47 8.13
CA ALA A 55 -3.35 19.81 7.59
C ALA A 55 -4.68 20.34 6.99
N ILE A 56 -5.71 19.49 6.85
CA ILE A 56 -7.00 19.84 6.22
C ILE A 56 -7.60 21.16 6.76
N PRO A 57 -7.75 21.36 8.09
CA PRO A 57 -8.34 22.59 8.61
C PRO A 57 -7.51 23.83 8.26
N SER A 58 -6.19 23.72 8.32
CA SER A 58 -5.25 24.80 7.99
C SER A 58 -5.27 25.14 6.48
N ILE A 59 -5.34 24.10 5.60
CA ILE A 59 -5.49 24.29 4.15
C ILE A 59 -6.81 25.01 3.85
N ARG A 60 -7.91 24.57 4.46
CA ARG A 60 -9.24 25.16 4.29
C ARG A 60 -9.25 26.64 4.64
N GLY A 61 -8.69 27.00 5.78
CA GLY A 61 -8.62 28.40 6.22
C GLY A 61 -7.73 29.28 5.35
N SER A 62 -6.60 28.73 4.88
CA SER A 62 -5.59 29.46 4.10
C SER A 62 -5.98 29.67 2.63
N LEU A 63 -6.55 28.66 1.98
CA LEU A 63 -6.89 28.68 0.55
C LEU A 63 -8.38 28.93 0.28
N HIS A 64 -9.21 29.06 1.33
CA HIS A 64 -10.68 29.23 1.25
C HIS A 64 -11.35 28.16 0.37
N THR A 65 -10.86 26.90 0.51
CA THR A 65 -11.27 25.78 -0.34
C THR A 65 -12.66 25.26 -0.02
N THR A 66 -13.35 24.76 -1.06
CA THR A 66 -14.62 24.03 -0.91
C THR A 66 -14.38 22.62 -0.35
N GLY A 67 -15.44 21.98 0.16
CA GLY A 67 -15.36 20.58 0.63
C GLY A 67 -14.88 19.63 -0.47
N ALA A 68 -15.42 19.76 -1.69
CA ALA A 68 -15.03 18.95 -2.85
C ALA A 68 -13.55 19.15 -3.22
N ALA A 69 -13.03 20.38 -3.18
CA ALA A 69 -11.63 20.64 -3.46
C ALA A 69 -10.71 20.04 -2.39
N LEU A 70 -11.08 20.12 -1.09
CA LEU A 70 -10.34 19.45 -0.01
C LEU A 70 -10.26 17.94 -0.21
N GLN A 71 -11.36 17.29 -0.59
CA GLN A 71 -11.34 15.85 -0.89
C GLN A 71 -10.42 15.53 -2.06
N LEU A 72 -10.44 16.35 -3.13
CA LEU A 72 -9.54 16.15 -4.26
C LEU A 72 -8.06 16.36 -3.88
N ILE A 73 -7.76 17.26 -2.96
CA ILE A 73 -6.39 17.44 -2.43
C ILE A 73 -5.92 16.16 -1.72
N VAL A 74 -6.77 15.57 -0.87
CA VAL A 74 -6.43 14.33 -0.17
C VAL A 74 -6.46 13.13 -1.11
N ALA A 75 -7.56 12.97 -1.85
CA ALA A 75 -7.80 11.83 -2.71
C ALA A 75 -6.95 11.83 -3.98
N GLY A 76 -6.58 12.99 -4.52
CA GLY A 76 -5.86 13.11 -5.78
C GLY A 76 -4.55 12.33 -5.79
N TYR A 77 -3.79 12.40 -4.71
CA TYR A 77 -2.59 11.58 -4.51
C TYR A 77 -2.92 10.08 -4.55
N VAL A 78 -3.92 9.68 -3.75
CA VAL A 78 -4.29 8.27 -3.58
C VAL A 78 -4.87 7.68 -4.87
N ILE A 79 -5.71 8.45 -5.57
CA ILE A 79 -6.28 8.06 -6.88
C ILE A 79 -5.15 7.84 -7.90
N ALA A 80 -4.28 8.83 -8.09
CA ALA A 80 -3.18 8.73 -9.05
C ALA A 80 -2.24 7.56 -8.70
N TYR A 81 -1.94 7.39 -7.41
CA TYR A 81 -1.11 6.30 -6.92
C TYR A 81 -1.74 4.93 -7.19
N ALA A 82 -3.00 4.71 -6.80
CA ALA A 82 -3.68 3.43 -6.97
C ALA A 82 -3.86 3.05 -8.45
N VAL A 83 -4.31 4.01 -9.25
CA VAL A 83 -4.58 3.81 -10.69
C VAL A 83 -3.31 3.46 -11.47
N LEU A 84 -2.19 4.14 -11.17
CA LEU A 84 -0.94 3.99 -11.90
C LEU A 84 0.05 2.99 -11.29
N LEU A 85 -0.32 2.33 -10.19
CA LEU A 85 0.58 1.43 -9.47
C LEU A 85 1.06 0.27 -10.34
N VAL A 86 0.16 -0.35 -11.11
CA VAL A 86 0.50 -1.44 -12.04
C VAL A 86 1.37 -0.93 -13.18
N THR A 87 1.06 0.26 -13.72
CA THR A 87 1.90 0.93 -14.72
C THR A 87 3.31 1.17 -14.19
N GLY A 88 3.41 1.65 -12.96
CA GLY A 88 4.69 1.87 -12.27
C GLY A 88 5.52 0.60 -12.12
N ALA A 89 4.90 -0.53 -11.77
CA ALA A 89 5.58 -1.82 -11.71
C ALA A 89 6.20 -2.19 -13.07
N ARG A 90 5.43 -2.04 -14.15
CA ARG A 90 5.90 -2.33 -15.53
C ARG A 90 6.98 -1.37 -16.03
N LEU A 91 7.01 -0.12 -15.56
CA LEU A 91 8.10 0.80 -15.84
C LEU A 91 9.45 0.25 -15.34
N GLY A 92 9.46 -0.41 -14.18
CA GLY A 92 10.65 -1.06 -13.64
C GLY A 92 11.16 -2.20 -14.51
N ASP A 93 10.27 -2.99 -15.12
CA ASP A 93 10.64 -4.07 -16.03
C ASP A 93 11.24 -3.52 -17.33
N ARG A 94 10.68 -2.43 -17.87
CA ARG A 94 11.13 -1.82 -19.12
C ARG A 94 12.42 -1.00 -18.99
N PHE A 95 12.55 -0.19 -17.92
CA PHE A 95 13.66 0.76 -17.75
C PHE A 95 14.69 0.37 -16.71
N THR A 96 14.46 -0.63 -15.94
CA THR A 96 15.12 -1.13 -14.73
C THR A 96 14.53 -0.54 -13.45
N GLN A 97 14.48 -1.36 -12.39
CA GLN A 97 13.94 -0.96 -11.09
C GLN A 97 14.64 0.27 -10.51
N ARG A 98 15.96 0.35 -10.68
CA ARG A 98 16.75 1.51 -10.23
C ARG A 98 16.32 2.80 -10.92
N ARG A 99 16.16 2.79 -12.24
CA ARG A 99 15.77 3.99 -13.01
C ARG A 99 14.34 4.40 -12.68
N ALA A 100 13.42 3.44 -12.63
CA ALA A 100 12.02 3.71 -12.30
C ALA A 100 11.89 4.25 -10.86
N PHE A 101 12.63 3.70 -9.89
CA PHE A 101 12.68 4.21 -8.52
C PHE A 101 13.19 5.66 -8.48
N ILE A 102 14.34 5.95 -9.11
CA ILE A 102 14.94 7.30 -9.11
C ILE A 102 14.04 8.31 -9.81
N ALA A 103 13.45 7.96 -10.96
CA ALA A 103 12.53 8.85 -11.68
C ALA A 103 11.24 9.12 -10.87
N GLY A 104 10.66 8.08 -10.26
CA GLY A 104 9.50 8.23 -9.39
C GLY A 104 9.80 9.08 -8.15
N LEU A 105 10.96 8.86 -7.50
CA LEU A 105 11.43 9.66 -6.38
C LEU A 105 11.67 11.12 -6.76
N ALA A 106 12.25 11.38 -7.92
CA ALA A 106 12.47 12.74 -8.43
C ALA A 106 11.13 13.46 -8.67
N LEU A 107 10.19 12.80 -9.35
CA LEU A 107 8.85 13.35 -9.58
C LEU A 107 8.11 13.59 -8.26
N PHE A 108 8.16 12.64 -7.32
CA PHE A 108 7.54 12.77 -5.99
C PHE A 108 8.12 13.96 -5.22
N THR A 109 9.45 14.12 -5.21
CA THR A 109 10.13 15.21 -4.51
C THR A 109 9.82 16.56 -5.12
N LEU A 110 9.84 16.68 -6.44
CA LEU A 110 9.49 17.91 -7.17
C LEU A 110 8.01 18.28 -6.96
N ALA A 111 7.12 17.29 -7.01
CA ALA A 111 5.71 17.51 -6.76
C ALA A 111 5.44 17.89 -5.28
N SER A 112 6.18 17.33 -4.32
CA SER A 112 6.13 17.75 -2.91
C SER A 112 6.55 19.20 -2.74
N LEU A 113 7.63 19.62 -3.39
CA LEU A 113 8.06 21.02 -3.41
C LEU A 113 6.96 21.91 -4.03
N ALA A 114 6.38 21.50 -5.15
CA ALA A 114 5.30 22.22 -5.81
C ALA A 114 4.05 22.33 -4.93
N CYS A 115 3.66 21.26 -4.21
CA CYS A 115 2.58 21.29 -3.21
C CYS A 115 2.87 22.33 -2.11
N GLY A 116 4.08 22.36 -1.57
CA GLY A 116 4.49 23.35 -0.57
C GLY A 116 4.50 24.80 -1.09
N LEU A 117 4.61 24.99 -2.40
CA LEU A 117 4.57 26.30 -3.06
C LEU A 117 3.22 26.60 -3.73
N ALA A 118 2.20 25.78 -3.53
CA ALA A 118 0.90 25.95 -4.16
C ALA A 118 0.24 27.28 -3.74
N TRP A 119 -0.32 27.99 -4.72
CA TRP A 119 -0.90 29.33 -4.54
C TRP A 119 -2.43 29.33 -4.52
N ASN A 120 -3.07 28.24 -4.97
CA ASN A 120 -4.52 28.03 -4.92
C ASN A 120 -4.86 26.54 -4.83
N GLU A 121 -6.14 26.21 -4.65
CA GLU A 121 -6.62 24.84 -4.53
C GLU A 121 -6.35 23.99 -5.79
N ILE A 122 -6.52 24.57 -6.99
CA ILE A 122 -6.34 23.85 -8.26
C ILE A 122 -4.88 23.44 -8.43
N SER A 123 -3.94 24.35 -8.18
CA SER A 123 -2.51 24.05 -8.24
C SER A 123 -2.13 22.93 -7.25
N LEU A 124 -2.68 23.00 -6.04
CA LEU A 124 -2.43 21.96 -5.04
C LEU A 124 -2.99 20.59 -5.47
N ILE A 125 -4.22 20.54 -6.01
CA ILE A 125 -4.83 19.32 -6.54
C ILE A 125 -3.94 18.70 -7.65
N VAL A 126 -3.54 19.51 -8.64
CA VAL A 126 -2.70 19.06 -9.75
C VAL A 126 -1.36 18.51 -9.26
N PHE A 127 -0.72 19.19 -8.31
CA PHE A 127 0.55 18.75 -7.75
C PHE A 127 0.40 17.48 -6.89
N ARG A 128 -0.73 17.30 -6.21
CA ARG A 128 -1.06 16.06 -5.49
C ARG A 128 -1.22 14.88 -6.46
N PHE A 129 -1.86 15.07 -7.60
CA PHE A 129 -1.90 14.04 -8.66
C PHE A 129 -0.49 13.70 -9.15
N ALA A 130 0.34 14.70 -9.46
CA ALA A 130 1.72 14.48 -9.90
C ALA A 130 2.56 13.73 -8.85
N GLN A 131 2.36 14.05 -7.57
CA GLN A 131 3.01 13.36 -6.45
C GLN A 131 2.58 11.89 -6.37
N GLY A 132 1.29 11.58 -6.57
CA GLY A 132 0.77 10.23 -6.66
C GLY A 132 1.36 9.43 -7.84
N VAL A 133 1.56 10.06 -9.01
CA VAL A 133 2.26 9.45 -10.15
C VAL A 133 3.70 9.10 -9.77
N GLY A 134 4.41 9.99 -9.07
CA GLY A 134 5.76 9.72 -8.56
C GLY A 134 5.81 8.53 -7.62
N ALA A 135 4.88 8.45 -6.66
CA ALA A 135 4.75 7.32 -5.75
C ALA A 135 4.45 6.01 -6.50
N ALA A 136 3.53 6.04 -7.48
CA ALA A 136 3.19 4.89 -8.31
C ALA A 136 4.39 4.32 -9.08
N ALA A 137 5.29 5.18 -9.56
CA ALA A 137 6.50 4.75 -10.23
C ALA A 137 7.56 4.20 -9.27
N MET A 138 7.67 4.77 -8.05
CA MET A 138 8.71 4.45 -7.07
C MET A 138 8.40 3.18 -6.25
N VAL A 139 7.19 3.09 -5.68
CA VAL A 139 6.87 2.10 -4.63
C VAL A 139 6.93 0.65 -5.11
N PRO A 140 6.43 0.25 -6.29
CA PRO A 140 6.52 -1.14 -6.75
C PRO A 140 7.97 -1.62 -6.88
N GLN A 141 8.91 -0.71 -7.17
CA GLN A 141 10.32 -1.05 -7.31
C GLN A 141 10.94 -1.50 -5.99
N ILE A 142 10.45 -0.99 -4.87
CA ILE A 142 10.94 -1.29 -3.52
C ILE A 142 10.79 -2.79 -3.23
N MET A 143 9.57 -3.31 -3.43
CA MET A 143 9.29 -4.73 -3.21
C MET A 143 10.11 -5.61 -4.15
N THR A 144 10.20 -5.24 -5.43
CA THR A 144 11.00 -5.97 -6.42
C THR A 144 12.50 -5.96 -6.06
N LEU A 145 13.04 -4.83 -5.60
CA LEU A 145 14.42 -4.73 -5.14
C LEU A 145 14.67 -5.59 -3.91
N ILE A 146 13.73 -5.65 -2.94
CA ILE A 146 13.83 -6.55 -1.79
C ILE A 146 13.88 -8.01 -2.27
N GLN A 147 12.95 -8.42 -3.14
CA GLN A 147 12.85 -9.80 -3.63
C GLN A 147 14.10 -10.25 -4.41
N ARG A 148 14.69 -9.35 -5.21
CA ARG A 148 15.87 -9.65 -6.02
C ARG A 148 17.19 -9.61 -5.25
N THR A 149 17.25 -8.83 -4.15
CA THR A 149 18.50 -8.58 -3.44
C THR A 149 18.66 -9.48 -2.21
N PHE A 150 17.56 -9.81 -1.54
CA PHE A 150 17.58 -10.59 -0.30
C PHE A 150 17.04 -11.99 -0.50
N THR A 151 17.63 -12.98 0.20
CA THR A 151 17.21 -14.37 0.17
C THR A 151 17.03 -14.91 1.60
N GLY A 152 16.28 -16.00 1.75
CA GLY A 152 16.11 -16.70 3.05
C GLY A 152 15.64 -15.78 4.17
N ALA A 153 16.24 -15.89 5.35
CA ALA A 153 15.92 -15.13 6.55
C ALA A 153 16.13 -13.60 6.36
N ALA A 154 17.13 -13.19 5.56
CA ALA A 154 17.35 -11.77 5.27
C ALA A 154 16.18 -11.14 4.49
N ARG A 155 15.56 -11.88 3.56
CA ARG A 155 14.36 -11.46 2.83
C ARG A 155 13.17 -11.35 3.77
N ALA A 156 12.94 -12.36 4.62
CA ALA A 156 11.85 -12.35 5.57
C ALA A 156 11.96 -11.11 6.49
N ARG A 157 13.15 -10.83 7.01
CA ARG A 157 13.41 -9.65 7.83
C ARG A 157 13.18 -8.33 7.07
N ALA A 158 13.63 -8.23 5.82
CA ALA A 158 13.40 -7.04 4.99
C ALA A 158 11.89 -6.80 4.75
N LEU A 159 11.11 -7.85 4.51
CA LEU A 159 9.65 -7.79 4.36
C LEU A 159 8.95 -7.41 5.67
N SER A 160 9.43 -7.90 6.81
CA SER A 160 8.90 -7.50 8.12
C SER A 160 9.14 -6.02 8.41
N VAL A 161 10.34 -5.49 8.08
CA VAL A 161 10.63 -4.06 8.21
C VAL A 161 9.76 -3.24 7.23
N TYR A 162 9.59 -3.71 5.99
CA TYR A 162 8.69 -3.08 5.01
C TYR A 162 7.25 -2.98 5.56
N SER A 163 6.74 -4.06 6.15
CA SER A 163 5.40 -4.09 6.75
C SER A 163 5.28 -3.12 7.93
N ALA A 164 6.29 -3.10 8.80
CA ALA A 164 6.34 -2.17 9.94
C ALA A 164 6.36 -0.69 9.49
N ILE A 165 7.02 -0.39 8.38
CA ILE A 165 7.07 0.95 7.80
C ILE A 165 5.71 1.38 7.22
N ILE A 166 4.94 0.47 6.64
CA ILE A 166 3.61 0.80 6.12
C ILE A 166 2.72 1.32 7.26
N SER A 167 2.58 0.58 8.35
CA SER A 167 1.71 1.04 9.44
C SER A 167 2.34 2.11 10.31
N GLY A 168 3.63 1.98 10.61
CA GLY A 168 4.36 3.00 11.37
C GLY A 168 4.42 4.34 10.63
N GLY A 169 4.54 4.32 9.32
CA GLY A 169 4.52 5.50 8.46
C GLY A 169 3.19 6.25 8.49
N MET A 170 2.06 5.53 8.53
CA MET A 170 0.74 6.15 8.66
C MET A 170 0.60 6.89 10.00
N VAL A 171 0.99 6.25 11.10
CA VAL A 171 0.96 6.86 12.43
C VAL A 171 1.96 8.02 12.53
N ALA A 172 3.18 7.83 12.01
CA ALA A 172 4.19 8.89 11.98
C ALA A 172 3.69 10.12 11.19
N GLY A 173 2.94 9.91 10.09
CA GLY A 173 2.35 11.00 9.32
C GLY A 173 1.36 11.82 10.14
N GLN A 174 0.50 11.19 10.92
CA GLN A 174 -0.42 11.89 11.82
C GLN A 174 0.34 12.72 12.88
N VAL A 175 1.31 12.09 13.55
CA VAL A 175 2.09 12.78 14.61
C VAL A 175 2.97 13.89 14.05
N LEU A 176 3.75 13.62 13.01
CA LEU A 176 4.63 14.60 12.39
C LEU A 176 3.84 15.73 11.74
N GLY A 177 2.68 15.42 11.13
CA GLY A 177 1.78 16.42 10.57
C GLY A 177 1.29 17.40 11.65
N GLY A 178 0.84 16.86 12.78
CA GLY A 178 0.44 17.67 13.93
C GLY A 178 1.57 18.52 14.47
N LEU A 179 2.76 17.97 14.63
CA LEU A 179 3.95 18.71 15.07
C LEU A 179 4.33 19.83 14.10
N ILE A 180 4.38 19.55 12.79
CA ILE A 180 4.81 20.51 11.77
C ILE A 180 3.80 21.66 11.68
N VAL A 181 2.50 21.36 11.63
CA VAL A 181 1.45 22.38 11.55
C VAL A 181 1.42 23.24 12.82
N ASN A 182 1.58 22.62 13.99
CA ASN A 182 1.58 23.32 15.27
C ASN A 182 2.85 24.16 15.50
N ALA A 183 4.01 23.69 15.02
CA ALA A 183 5.28 24.40 15.14
C ALA A 183 5.37 25.61 14.21
N ASP A 184 4.58 25.63 13.14
CA ASP A 184 4.51 26.70 12.14
C ASP A 184 5.88 27.30 11.75
N LEU A 185 6.83 26.40 11.50
CA LEU A 185 8.22 26.80 11.22
C LEU A 185 8.27 27.77 10.04
N PHE A 186 8.82 28.95 10.29
CA PHE A 186 8.95 30.03 9.32
C PHE A 186 7.63 30.56 8.73
N GLY A 187 6.49 30.41 9.45
CA GLY A 187 5.17 30.78 8.94
C GLY A 187 4.69 29.91 7.78
N SER A 188 5.23 28.69 7.67
CA SER A 188 4.89 27.78 6.57
C SER A 188 3.51 27.13 6.72
N GLY A 189 2.96 27.09 7.93
CA GLY A 189 1.67 26.51 8.24
C GLY A 189 1.54 25.08 7.70
N TRP A 190 0.47 24.81 6.96
CA TRP A 190 0.22 23.52 6.31
C TRP A 190 1.25 23.15 5.23
N ARG A 191 1.95 24.13 4.64
CA ARG A 191 2.93 23.88 3.57
C ARG A 191 4.11 23.01 4.05
N GLY A 192 4.44 23.14 5.33
CA GLY A 192 5.50 22.34 5.97
C GLY A 192 5.31 20.83 5.83
N VAL A 193 4.04 20.34 5.78
CA VAL A 193 3.76 18.89 5.65
C VAL A 193 4.20 18.31 4.30
N PHE A 194 4.27 19.14 3.27
CA PHE A 194 4.80 18.74 1.97
C PHE A 194 6.31 18.98 1.89
N LEU A 195 6.77 20.12 2.41
CA LEU A 195 8.18 20.52 2.34
C LEU A 195 9.10 19.57 3.12
N VAL A 196 8.61 18.85 4.14
CA VAL A 196 9.38 17.83 4.87
C VAL A 196 9.91 16.71 3.96
N ASN A 197 9.20 16.39 2.89
CA ASN A 197 9.62 15.39 1.91
C ASN A 197 10.82 15.84 1.07
N VAL A 198 11.02 17.15 0.91
CA VAL A 198 12.01 17.69 -0.02
C VAL A 198 13.46 17.37 0.41
N PRO A 199 13.91 17.70 1.64
CA PRO A 199 15.27 17.38 2.07
C PRO A 199 15.52 15.85 2.07
N ILE A 200 14.55 15.05 2.47
CA ILE A 200 14.66 13.59 2.46
C ILE A 200 14.79 13.08 1.02
N GLY A 201 13.93 13.57 0.13
CA GLY A 201 13.95 13.19 -1.29
C GLY A 201 15.26 13.55 -1.98
N ILE A 202 15.82 14.74 -1.72
CA ILE A 202 17.11 15.16 -2.24
C ILE A 202 18.23 14.24 -1.73
N ALA A 203 18.25 13.93 -0.43
CA ALA A 203 19.23 13.01 0.14
C ALA A 203 19.16 11.62 -0.53
N LEU A 204 17.95 11.10 -0.74
CA LEU A 204 17.74 9.84 -1.42
C LEU A 204 18.13 9.90 -2.91
N LEU A 205 17.85 11.00 -3.61
CA LEU A 205 18.25 11.18 -5.02
C LEU A 205 19.77 11.18 -5.20
N VAL A 206 20.50 11.67 -4.20
CA VAL A 206 21.98 11.61 -4.17
C VAL A 206 22.48 10.21 -3.83
N ALA A 207 21.82 9.52 -2.88
CA ALA A 207 22.22 8.21 -2.39
C ALA A 207 21.85 7.08 -3.34
N ALA A 208 20.64 7.08 -3.90
CA ALA A 208 20.10 5.98 -4.70
C ALA A 208 20.96 5.62 -5.92
N PRO A 209 21.50 6.56 -6.72
CA PRO A 209 22.38 6.22 -7.83
C PRO A 209 23.67 5.52 -7.44
N ARG A 210 24.14 5.69 -6.20
CA ARG A 210 25.39 5.09 -5.70
C ARG A 210 25.15 3.73 -5.04
N ILE A 211 23.97 3.53 -4.43
CA ILE A 211 23.66 2.38 -3.58
C ILE A 211 22.88 1.32 -4.33
N LEU A 212 21.88 1.72 -5.14
CA LEU A 212 21.04 0.78 -5.84
C LEU A 212 21.80 0.03 -6.95
N PRO A 213 21.63 -1.29 -7.06
CA PRO A 213 22.33 -2.08 -8.06
C PRO A 213 21.92 -1.66 -9.47
N SER A 214 22.93 -1.48 -10.34
CA SER A 214 22.71 -1.30 -11.78
C SER A 214 22.45 -2.68 -12.40
N SER A 215 21.19 -3.10 -12.48
CA SER A 215 20.87 -4.29 -13.27
C SER A 215 20.89 -3.92 -14.75
N THR A 216 21.68 -4.67 -15.54
CA THR A 216 21.67 -4.58 -17.00
C THR A 216 20.58 -5.43 -17.63
N GLN A 217 19.95 -6.31 -16.86
CA GLN A 217 18.85 -7.15 -17.35
C GLN A 217 17.57 -6.32 -17.47
N ARG A 218 17.36 -5.81 -18.67
CA ARG A 218 16.03 -5.42 -19.10
C ARG A 218 15.29 -6.71 -19.42
N LEU A 219 14.15 -6.92 -18.81
CA LEU A 219 13.23 -7.89 -19.34
C LEU A 219 12.63 -7.25 -20.60
N GLU A 220 12.92 -7.81 -21.77
CA GLU A 220 12.29 -7.39 -23.03
C GLU A 220 10.81 -7.80 -23.07
N ARG A 221 10.10 -7.59 -21.97
CA ARG A 221 8.68 -7.86 -21.89
C ARG A 221 7.90 -6.81 -22.67
N LYS A 222 7.08 -7.26 -23.60
CA LYS A 222 6.12 -6.40 -24.31
C LYS A 222 5.09 -5.90 -23.29
N LEU A 223 4.88 -4.57 -23.26
CA LEU A 223 3.82 -3.97 -22.47
C LEU A 223 2.46 -4.36 -23.06
N ASP A 224 1.63 -5.02 -22.27
CA ASP A 224 0.22 -5.19 -22.57
C ASP A 224 -0.51 -3.85 -22.35
N LEU A 225 -0.42 -2.95 -23.34
CA LEU A 225 -1.07 -1.64 -23.28
C LEU A 225 -2.60 -1.74 -23.17
N PRO A 226 -3.31 -2.64 -23.89
CA PRO A 226 -4.74 -2.82 -23.74
C PRO A 226 -5.14 -3.28 -22.32
N GLY A 227 -4.47 -4.29 -21.77
CA GLY A 227 -4.70 -4.75 -20.40
C GLY A 227 -4.43 -3.65 -19.38
N LEU A 228 -3.31 -2.93 -19.53
CA LEU A 228 -2.93 -1.84 -18.64
C LEU A 228 -3.96 -0.69 -18.69
N ALA A 229 -4.36 -0.26 -19.88
CA ALA A 229 -5.35 0.81 -20.05
C ALA A 229 -6.72 0.42 -19.47
N THR A 230 -7.15 -0.83 -19.70
CA THR A 230 -8.43 -1.34 -19.19
C THR A 230 -8.41 -1.45 -17.67
N LEU A 231 -7.32 -1.98 -17.07
CA LEU A 231 -7.17 -2.06 -15.62
C LEU A 231 -7.15 -0.66 -14.98
N THR A 232 -6.35 0.25 -15.56
CA THR A 232 -6.25 1.64 -15.11
C THR A 232 -7.62 2.34 -15.13
N ALA A 233 -8.35 2.21 -16.24
CA ALA A 233 -9.69 2.77 -16.37
C ALA A 233 -10.67 2.14 -15.36
N SER A 234 -10.63 0.82 -15.17
CA SER A 234 -11.50 0.12 -14.22
C SER A 234 -11.26 0.56 -12.79
N VAL A 235 -10.00 0.71 -12.38
CA VAL A 235 -9.63 1.21 -11.04
C VAL A 235 -10.05 2.67 -10.87
N LEU A 236 -9.86 3.51 -11.88
CA LEU A 236 -10.30 4.91 -11.84
C LEU A 236 -11.82 5.01 -11.69
N LEU A 237 -12.57 4.23 -12.47
CA LEU A 237 -14.03 4.15 -12.41
C LEU A 237 -14.55 3.58 -11.10
N LEU A 238 -13.76 2.78 -10.37
CA LEU A 238 -14.08 2.31 -9.03
C LEU A 238 -13.80 3.39 -7.98
N VAL A 239 -12.58 3.94 -8.00
CA VAL A 239 -12.09 4.78 -6.91
C VAL A 239 -12.71 6.17 -6.93
N LEU A 240 -12.84 6.78 -8.11
CA LEU A 240 -13.35 8.15 -8.23
C LEU A 240 -14.77 8.32 -7.64
N PRO A 241 -15.77 7.50 -7.99
CA PRO A 241 -17.10 7.62 -7.37
C PRO A 241 -17.12 7.23 -5.89
N LEU A 242 -16.28 6.31 -5.43
CA LEU A 242 -16.20 5.99 -4.00
C LEU A 242 -15.65 7.14 -3.18
N VAL A 243 -14.75 7.94 -3.73
CA VAL A 243 -14.15 9.10 -3.06
C VAL A 243 -15.04 10.33 -3.14
N LEU A 244 -15.61 10.63 -4.32
CA LEU A 244 -16.34 11.87 -4.57
C LEU A 244 -17.87 11.72 -4.46
N GLY A 245 -18.40 10.50 -4.62
CA GLY A 245 -19.82 10.24 -4.78
C GLY A 245 -20.64 10.80 -3.63
N ARG A 246 -20.15 10.65 -2.42
CA ARG A 246 -20.85 11.15 -1.25
C ARG A 246 -20.91 12.68 -1.16
N GLU A 247 -19.81 13.40 -1.41
CA GLU A 247 -19.82 14.87 -1.36
C GLU A 247 -20.74 15.47 -2.41
N LEU A 248 -20.98 14.72 -3.49
CA LEU A 248 -21.85 15.12 -4.58
C LEU A 248 -23.23 14.45 -4.49
N ASP A 249 -23.63 13.94 -3.31
CA ASP A 249 -24.91 13.26 -3.06
C ASP A 249 -25.20 12.09 -4.03
N TRP A 250 -24.18 11.31 -4.33
CA TRP A 250 -24.25 10.12 -5.20
C TRP A 250 -24.95 10.38 -6.53
N PRO A 251 -24.47 11.29 -7.35
CA PRO A 251 -25.08 11.62 -8.63
C PRO A 251 -25.07 10.38 -9.55
N LEU A 252 -25.96 10.40 -10.56
CA LEU A 252 -26.14 9.27 -11.48
C LEU A 252 -24.82 8.76 -12.11
N TRP A 253 -23.88 9.67 -12.42
CA TRP A 253 -22.58 9.28 -12.97
C TRP A 253 -21.78 8.36 -12.03
N SER A 254 -21.93 8.48 -10.70
CA SER A 254 -21.26 7.62 -9.72
C SER A 254 -21.69 6.15 -9.87
N TRP A 255 -22.98 5.90 -10.01
CA TRP A 255 -23.53 4.57 -10.22
C TRP A 255 -23.17 3.98 -11.58
N ILE A 256 -23.19 4.82 -12.62
CA ILE A 256 -22.72 4.45 -13.95
C ILE A 256 -21.25 4.07 -13.91
N ALA A 257 -20.39 4.86 -13.26
CA ALA A 257 -18.96 4.59 -13.14
C ALA A 257 -18.69 3.30 -12.36
N LEU A 258 -19.39 3.05 -11.24
CA LEU A 258 -19.26 1.80 -10.48
C LEU A 258 -19.63 0.59 -11.32
N THR A 259 -20.75 0.68 -12.07
CA THR A 259 -21.19 -0.40 -12.98
C THR A 259 -20.16 -0.60 -14.10
N ALA A 260 -19.70 0.48 -14.72
CA ALA A 260 -18.69 0.44 -15.77
C ALA A 260 -17.33 -0.12 -15.25
N SER A 261 -16.99 0.12 -13.98
CA SER A 261 -15.82 -0.48 -13.35
C SER A 261 -15.92 -2.01 -13.30
N VAL A 262 -17.06 -2.55 -12.89
CA VAL A 262 -17.28 -4.02 -12.86
C VAL A 262 -17.15 -4.60 -14.28
N ILE A 263 -17.78 -3.97 -15.27
CA ILE A 263 -17.66 -4.36 -16.68
C ILE A 263 -16.19 -4.28 -17.13
N GLY A 264 -15.49 -3.23 -16.76
CA GLY A 264 -14.09 -3.01 -17.06
C GLY A 264 -13.18 -4.10 -16.49
N PHE A 265 -13.40 -4.55 -15.24
CA PHE A 265 -12.65 -5.68 -14.67
C PHE A 265 -12.94 -7.01 -15.39
N VAL A 266 -14.20 -7.25 -15.79
CA VAL A 266 -14.55 -8.43 -16.61
C VAL A 266 -13.85 -8.37 -17.97
N LEU A 267 -13.87 -7.20 -18.61
CA LEU A 267 -13.18 -6.95 -19.88
C LEU A 267 -11.67 -7.12 -19.73
N PHE A 268 -11.08 -6.62 -18.67
CA PHE A 268 -9.67 -6.81 -18.34
C PHE A 268 -9.31 -8.29 -18.27
N VAL A 269 -10.07 -9.11 -17.54
CA VAL A 269 -9.85 -10.57 -17.49
C VAL A 269 -9.99 -11.23 -18.86
N ALA A 270 -10.93 -10.77 -19.69
CA ALA A 270 -11.10 -11.27 -21.06
C ALA A 270 -9.88 -10.92 -21.94
N ILE A 271 -9.40 -9.66 -21.88
CA ILE A 271 -8.20 -9.20 -22.58
C ILE A 271 -6.97 -10.01 -22.18
N GLU A 272 -6.72 -10.18 -20.88
CA GLU A 272 -5.61 -10.99 -20.33
C GLU A 272 -5.63 -12.43 -20.89
N ARG A 273 -6.84 -13.04 -20.95
CA ARG A 273 -7.01 -14.39 -21.55
C ARG A 273 -6.72 -14.40 -23.03
N ILE A 274 -7.13 -13.37 -23.78
CA ILE A 274 -6.87 -13.27 -25.22
C ILE A 274 -5.37 -13.06 -25.48
N VAL A 275 -4.72 -12.17 -24.72
CA VAL A 275 -3.27 -11.93 -24.81
C VAL A 275 -2.50 -13.22 -24.55
N ALA A 276 -2.85 -13.95 -23.48
CA ALA A 276 -2.22 -15.22 -23.14
C ALA A 276 -2.42 -16.29 -24.26
N ARG A 277 -3.63 -16.39 -24.84
CA ARG A 277 -3.91 -17.33 -25.93
C ARG A 277 -3.16 -17.00 -27.22
N ARG A 278 -2.86 -15.73 -27.48
CA ARG A 278 -2.10 -15.28 -28.66
C ARG A 278 -0.58 -15.35 -28.46
N GLY A 279 -0.10 -15.96 -27.36
CA GLY A 279 1.32 -16.06 -27.03
C GLY A 279 1.95 -14.73 -26.61
N GLY A 280 1.12 -13.73 -26.25
CA GLY A 280 1.57 -12.49 -25.66
C GLY A 280 1.86 -12.66 -24.15
N GLU A 281 2.43 -11.61 -23.55
CA GLU A 281 2.73 -11.57 -22.12
C GLU A 281 1.64 -10.77 -21.38
N PRO A 282 0.69 -11.45 -20.70
CA PRO A 282 -0.35 -10.78 -19.92
C PRO A 282 0.26 -10.02 -18.74
N LEU A 283 -0.45 -8.99 -18.25
CA LEU A 283 -0.02 -8.23 -17.06
C LEU A 283 0.15 -9.12 -15.84
N PHE A 284 -0.78 -10.05 -15.66
CA PHE A 284 -0.71 -11.05 -14.60
C PHE A 284 -0.47 -12.42 -15.22
N ALA A 285 0.77 -12.90 -15.12
CA ALA A 285 1.10 -14.23 -15.60
C ALA A 285 0.21 -15.27 -14.92
N ARG A 286 -0.50 -16.10 -15.71
CA ARG A 286 -1.39 -17.16 -15.19
C ARG A 286 -0.69 -18.05 -14.16
N GLN A 287 0.60 -18.33 -14.38
CA GLN A 287 1.43 -19.13 -13.47
C GLN A 287 1.51 -18.50 -12.06
N VAL A 288 1.51 -17.15 -11.97
CA VAL A 288 1.48 -16.44 -10.68
C VAL A 288 0.13 -16.62 -10.00
N LEU A 289 -0.96 -16.39 -10.74
CA LEU A 289 -2.31 -16.50 -10.19
C LEU A 289 -2.68 -17.94 -9.77
N THR A 290 -2.05 -18.94 -10.40
CA THR A 290 -2.23 -20.36 -10.05
C THR A 290 -1.24 -20.84 -8.98
N ALA A 291 -0.33 -19.98 -8.50
CA ALA A 291 0.58 -20.34 -7.41
C ALA A 291 -0.24 -20.66 -6.14
N PRO A 292 0.08 -21.82 -5.48
CA PRO A 292 -0.70 -22.29 -4.34
C PRO A 292 -0.79 -21.24 -3.22
N GLY A 293 -2.01 -20.86 -2.88
CA GLY A 293 -2.30 -19.92 -1.79
C GLY A 293 -2.15 -18.42 -2.12
N LEU A 294 -1.72 -18.03 -3.35
CA LEU A 294 -1.55 -16.61 -3.69
C LEU A 294 -2.89 -15.86 -3.71
N VAL A 295 -3.90 -16.39 -4.37
CA VAL A 295 -5.21 -15.71 -4.49
C VAL A 295 -5.89 -15.57 -3.13
N PRO A 296 -6.03 -16.61 -2.30
CA PRO A 296 -6.57 -16.46 -0.95
C PRO A 296 -5.78 -15.47 -0.09
N ALA A 297 -4.46 -15.47 -0.19
CA ALA A 297 -3.62 -14.52 0.52
C ALA A 297 -3.81 -13.09 0.03
N ALA A 298 -3.91 -12.87 -1.28
CA ALA A 298 -4.19 -11.57 -1.86
C ALA A 298 -5.55 -11.02 -1.39
N VAL A 299 -6.60 -11.84 -1.41
CA VAL A 299 -7.92 -11.47 -0.88
C VAL A 299 -7.84 -11.12 0.61
N THR A 300 -7.14 -11.93 1.40
CA THR A 300 -6.98 -11.66 2.84
C THR A 300 -6.19 -10.37 3.08
N LEU A 301 -5.10 -10.13 2.35
CA LEU A 301 -4.32 -8.88 2.42
C LEU A 301 -5.15 -7.67 2.02
N PHE A 302 -5.98 -7.79 0.97
CA PHE A 302 -6.89 -6.73 0.56
C PHE A 302 -7.84 -6.36 1.70
N VAL A 303 -8.47 -7.35 2.32
CA VAL A 303 -9.42 -7.11 3.42
C VAL A 303 -8.73 -6.50 4.64
N ILE A 304 -7.55 -7.02 5.03
CA ILE A 304 -6.75 -6.45 6.12
C ILE A 304 -6.48 -4.97 5.87
N MET A 305 -6.04 -4.64 4.67
CA MET A 305 -5.68 -3.26 4.34
C MET A 305 -6.89 -2.36 4.13
N ALA A 306 -8.00 -2.89 3.65
CA ALA A 306 -9.25 -2.14 3.53
C ALA A 306 -9.79 -1.77 4.92
N THR A 307 -9.88 -2.73 5.81
CA THR A 307 -10.34 -2.46 7.19
C THR A 307 -9.35 -1.60 7.97
N PHE A 308 -8.05 -1.82 7.81
CA PHE A 308 -7.02 -0.98 8.45
C PHE A 308 -7.08 0.48 7.98
N GLY A 309 -7.14 0.70 6.65
CA GLY A 309 -7.23 2.04 6.07
C GLY A 309 -8.54 2.74 6.44
N GLY A 310 -9.67 2.03 6.38
CA GLY A 310 -10.97 2.53 6.80
C GLY A 310 -10.99 2.93 8.27
N TRP A 311 -10.51 2.05 9.14
CA TRP A 311 -10.40 2.30 10.58
C TRP A 311 -9.56 3.52 10.93
N MET A 312 -8.36 3.62 10.33
CA MET A 312 -7.46 4.77 10.54
C MET A 312 -8.12 6.09 10.15
N PHE A 313 -8.85 6.10 9.03
CA PHE A 313 -9.55 7.27 8.55
C PHE A 313 -10.75 7.65 9.45
N VAL A 314 -11.60 6.68 9.76
CA VAL A 314 -12.80 6.88 10.59
C VAL A 314 -12.42 7.34 12.00
N MET A 315 -11.43 6.69 12.62
CA MET A 315 -10.95 7.05 13.94
C MET A 315 -10.32 8.45 13.95
N ALA A 316 -9.55 8.83 12.93
CA ALA A 316 -8.96 10.16 12.84
C ALA A 316 -10.04 11.26 12.77
N ILE A 317 -11.13 11.04 12.01
CA ILE A 317 -12.26 11.96 11.96
C ILE A 317 -12.98 12.01 13.30
N HIS A 318 -13.26 10.84 13.90
CA HIS A 318 -13.95 10.77 15.18
C HIS A 318 -13.19 11.54 16.27
N LEU A 319 -11.88 11.31 16.41
CA LEU A 319 -11.06 12.00 17.43
C LEU A 319 -11.02 13.51 17.23
N GLN A 320 -10.90 13.98 15.99
CA GLN A 320 -10.75 15.41 15.71
C GLN A 320 -12.09 16.14 15.58
N SER A 321 -13.06 15.58 14.84
CA SER A 321 -14.32 16.26 14.54
C SER A 321 -15.42 15.99 15.59
N THR A 322 -15.39 14.81 16.24
CA THR A 322 -16.42 14.44 17.23
C THR A 322 -15.96 14.76 18.65
N LEU A 323 -14.75 14.35 19.04
CA LEU A 323 -14.21 14.59 20.37
C LEU A 323 -13.44 15.92 20.50
N GLY A 324 -13.21 16.63 19.38
CA GLY A 324 -12.56 17.95 19.38
C GLY A 324 -11.06 17.89 19.71
N TYR A 325 -10.42 16.73 19.62
CA TYR A 325 -8.99 16.62 19.91
C TYR A 325 -8.16 17.36 18.88
N SER A 326 -7.07 17.97 19.32
CA SER A 326 -6.10 18.52 18.38
C SER A 326 -5.49 17.44 17.51
N ALA A 327 -5.05 17.80 16.32
CA ALA A 327 -4.41 16.89 15.38
C ALA A 327 -3.22 16.13 16.00
N LEU A 328 -2.41 16.82 16.82
CA LEU A 328 -1.30 16.20 17.54
C LEU A 328 -1.79 15.19 18.58
N HIS A 329 -2.80 15.54 19.38
CA HIS A 329 -3.36 14.62 20.37
C HIS A 329 -3.95 13.38 19.70
N ALA A 330 -4.76 13.56 18.65
CA ALA A 330 -5.30 12.45 17.87
C ALA A 330 -4.19 11.56 17.28
N GLY A 331 -3.12 12.17 16.76
CA GLY A 331 -1.96 11.43 16.23
C GLY A 331 -1.24 10.60 17.30
N LEU A 332 -1.04 11.15 18.48
CA LEU A 332 -0.39 10.45 19.59
C LEU A 332 -1.20 9.23 20.09
N LEU A 333 -2.52 9.29 20.00
CA LEU A 333 -3.39 8.15 20.37
C LEU A 333 -3.21 6.94 19.44
N PHE A 334 -2.71 7.11 18.23
CA PHE A 334 -2.38 6.00 17.32
C PHE A 334 -1.01 5.37 17.59
N VAL A 335 -0.16 5.99 18.41
CA VAL A 335 1.19 5.47 18.70
C VAL A 335 1.17 4.04 19.26
N PRO A 336 0.31 3.67 20.23
CA PRO A 336 0.25 2.29 20.72
C PRO A 336 -0.03 1.28 19.59
N LEU A 337 -0.98 1.58 18.69
CA LEU A 337 -1.29 0.73 17.53
C LEU A 337 -0.08 0.57 16.60
N GLY A 338 0.56 1.67 16.23
CA GLY A 338 1.70 1.64 15.30
C GLY A 338 2.92 0.91 15.88
N VAL A 339 3.26 1.19 17.15
CA VAL A 339 4.40 0.55 17.82
C VAL A 339 4.18 -0.95 17.98
N THR A 340 3.02 -1.38 18.44
CA THR A 340 2.73 -2.81 18.65
C THR A 340 2.62 -3.57 17.33
N PHE A 341 2.06 -2.95 16.28
CA PHE A 341 2.08 -3.51 14.93
C PHE A 341 3.54 -3.72 14.47
N ALA A 342 4.39 -2.71 14.59
CA ALA A 342 5.79 -2.80 14.19
C ALA A 342 6.52 -3.90 14.98
N VAL A 343 6.36 -3.93 16.32
CA VAL A 343 6.96 -4.96 17.16
C VAL A 343 6.49 -6.35 16.77
N ALA A 344 5.20 -6.54 16.56
CA ALA A 344 4.63 -7.82 16.16
C ALA A 344 5.12 -8.24 14.76
N SER A 345 5.14 -7.31 13.79
CA SER A 345 5.64 -7.54 12.44
C SER A 345 7.13 -7.89 12.37
N LEU A 346 7.94 -7.35 13.28
CA LEU A 346 9.39 -7.61 13.31
C LEU A 346 9.77 -8.88 14.05
N ASN A 347 8.91 -9.36 14.97
CA ASN A 347 9.25 -10.47 15.87
C ASN A 347 8.42 -11.75 15.66
N TRP A 348 7.53 -11.78 14.66
CA TRP A 348 6.70 -12.97 14.42
C TRP A 348 7.52 -14.24 14.14
N GLU A 349 8.72 -14.13 13.55
CA GLU A 349 9.62 -15.27 13.30
C GLU A 349 10.18 -15.92 14.56
N ARG A 350 10.11 -15.23 15.73
CA ARG A 350 10.50 -15.79 17.03
C ARG A 350 9.42 -16.69 17.62
N ILE A 351 8.21 -16.66 17.07
CA ILE A 351 7.12 -17.55 17.47
C ILE A 351 7.43 -18.96 16.93
N PRO A 352 7.30 -20.03 17.73
CA PRO A 352 7.58 -21.39 17.28
C PRO A 352 6.74 -21.78 16.06
N ASP A 353 7.35 -22.51 15.10
CA ASP A 353 6.76 -22.86 13.79
C ASP A 353 5.38 -23.53 13.89
N ARG A 354 5.15 -24.30 14.97
CA ARG A 354 3.85 -24.96 15.25
C ARG A 354 2.68 -23.99 15.32
N PHE A 355 2.92 -22.73 15.66
CA PHE A 355 1.88 -21.70 15.76
C PHE A 355 1.73 -20.88 14.47
N HIS A 356 2.65 -20.97 13.52
CA HIS A 356 2.64 -20.17 12.31
C HIS A 356 1.38 -20.37 11.44
N ALA A 357 0.76 -21.55 11.46
CA ALA A 357 -0.47 -21.83 10.73
C ALA A 357 -1.70 -21.12 11.35
N THR A 358 -1.71 -20.98 12.67
CA THR A 358 -2.84 -20.43 13.42
C THR A 358 -2.70 -18.94 13.73
N MET A 359 -1.47 -18.38 13.66
CA MET A 359 -1.24 -16.98 14.03
C MET A 359 -1.96 -15.99 13.12
N ILE A 360 -2.06 -16.27 11.81
CA ILE A 360 -2.76 -15.39 10.87
C ILE A 360 -4.24 -15.28 11.23
N PRO A 361 -5.04 -16.38 11.30
CA PRO A 361 -6.43 -16.29 11.70
C PRO A 361 -6.64 -15.74 13.11
N LEU A 362 -5.76 -16.09 14.08
CA LEU A 362 -5.84 -15.53 15.43
C LEU A 362 -5.55 -14.03 15.46
N GLY A 363 -4.58 -13.57 14.70
CA GLY A 363 -4.29 -12.14 14.57
C GLY A 363 -5.47 -11.37 13.98
N LEU A 364 -6.12 -11.92 12.96
CA LEU A 364 -7.32 -11.33 12.36
C LEU A 364 -8.49 -11.27 13.36
N VAL A 365 -8.71 -12.34 14.11
CA VAL A 365 -9.75 -12.37 15.16
C VAL A 365 -9.44 -11.33 16.26
N LEU A 366 -8.19 -11.26 16.71
CA LEU A 366 -7.78 -10.26 17.71
C LEU A 366 -8.00 -8.83 17.18
N GLY A 367 -7.59 -8.54 15.94
CA GLY A 367 -7.82 -7.26 15.30
C GLY A 367 -9.32 -6.91 15.23
N ALA A 368 -10.14 -7.83 14.75
CA ALA A 368 -11.59 -7.64 14.64
C ALA A 368 -12.25 -7.37 16.00
N VAL A 369 -11.96 -8.19 17.00
CA VAL A 369 -12.53 -8.06 18.36
C VAL A 369 -12.14 -6.73 18.98
N THR A 370 -10.87 -6.33 18.87
CA THR A 370 -10.40 -5.06 19.45
C THR A 370 -10.96 -3.84 18.72
N MET A 371 -11.14 -3.89 17.40
CA MET A 371 -11.81 -2.82 16.63
C MET A 371 -13.26 -2.66 17.06
N VAL A 372 -14.01 -3.76 17.14
CA VAL A 372 -15.41 -3.74 17.60
C VAL A 372 -15.50 -3.25 19.05
N ALA A 373 -14.64 -3.74 19.94
CA ALA A 373 -14.60 -3.32 21.34
C ALA A 373 -14.32 -1.81 21.47
N LEU A 374 -13.38 -1.26 20.66
CA LEU A 374 -13.13 0.18 20.62
C LEU A 374 -14.34 0.97 20.12
N GLY A 375 -14.97 0.51 19.03
CA GLY A 375 -16.16 1.16 18.50
C GLY A 375 -17.31 1.17 19.51
N VAL A 376 -17.49 0.09 20.27
CA VAL A 376 -18.51 0.01 21.32
C VAL A 376 -18.13 0.88 22.54
N LEU A 377 -16.85 0.89 22.93
CA LEU A 377 -16.36 1.69 24.07
C LEU A 377 -16.54 3.20 23.84
N LEU A 378 -16.31 3.65 22.61
CA LEU A 378 -16.33 5.06 22.24
C LEU A 378 -17.67 5.54 21.63
N ARG A 379 -18.65 4.65 21.50
CA ARG A 379 -19.95 4.93 20.83
C ARG A 379 -20.80 6.02 21.49
N ASP A 380 -20.56 6.28 22.78
CA ASP A 380 -21.32 7.28 23.54
C ASP A 380 -20.54 8.62 23.67
N GLY A 381 -19.46 8.79 22.90
CA GLY A 381 -18.62 9.99 22.93
C GLY A 381 -17.67 10.02 24.13
N ALA A 382 -17.36 8.86 24.69
CA ALA A 382 -16.42 8.75 25.81
C ALA A 382 -15.00 9.14 25.37
N ASP A 383 -14.27 9.76 26.30
CA ASP A 383 -12.85 10.08 26.11
C ASP A 383 -12.00 8.82 25.97
N VAL A 384 -10.88 8.95 25.24
CA VAL A 384 -9.92 7.86 25.03
C VAL A 384 -9.10 7.64 26.29
N GLY A 385 -9.59 6.74 27.15
CA GLY A 385 -8.93 6.33 28.39
C GLY A 385 -7.91 5.19 28.20
N PRO A 386 -7.28 4.71 29.30
CA PRO A 386 -6.26 3.65 29.26
C PRO A 386 -6.74 2.34 28.62
N LEU A 387 -8.01 1.99 28.76
CA LEU A 387 -8.60 0.80 28.14
C LEU A 387 -8.61 0.93 26.61
N ALA A 388 -8.99 2.10 26.08
CA ALA A 388 -8.97 2.34 24.63
C ALA A 388 -7.55 2.28 24.07
N LEU A 389 -6.54 2.83 24.76
CA LEU A 389 -5.13 2.73 24.39
C LEU A 389 -4.64 1.27 24.38
N THR A 390 -5.07 0.47 25.35
CA THR A 390 -4.76 -0.96 25.41
C THR A 390 -5.38 -1.71 24.24
N LEU A 391 -6.65 -1.44 23.90
CA LEU A 391 -7.33 -2.04 22.76
C LEU A 391 -6.69 -1.62 21.43
N LEU A 392 -6.25 -0.35 21.29
CA LEU A 392 -5.48 0.11 20.14
C LEU A 392 -4.16 -0.65 20.01
N GLY A 393 -3.45 -0.86 21.13
CA GLY A 393 -2.24 -1.67 21.14
C GLY A 393 -2.48 -3.12 20.73
N LEU A 394 -3.51 -3.76 21.26
CA LEU A 394 -3.89 -5.14 20.90
C LEU A 394 -4.35 -5.24 19.44
N CYS A 395 -5.03 -4.22 18.91
CA CYS A 395 -5.37 -4.13 17.49
C CYS A 395 -4.10 -4.13 16.61
N GLY A 396 -3.08 -3.37 17.01
CA GLY A 396 -1.78 -3.34 16.34
C GLY A 396 -1.09 -4.71 16.37
N VAL A 397 -1.08 -5.42 17.52
CA VAL A 397 -0.54 -6.79 17.61
C VAL A 397 -1.28 -7.71 16.65
N GLY A 398 -2.63 -7.72 16.68
CA GLY A 398 -3.45 -8.58 15.81
C GLY A 398 -3.14 -8.39 14.33
N ASN A 399 -3.11 -7.15 13.88
CA ASN A 399 -2.79 -6.82 12.48
C ASN A 399 -1.33 -7.17 12.13
N GLY A 400 -0.35 -6.93 13.02
CA GLY A 400 1.06 -7.21 12.78
C GLY A 400 1.36 -8.70 12.62
N ILE A 401 0.80 -9.55 13.48
CA ILE A 401 0.97 -11.02 13.40
C ILE A 401 0.14 -11.67 12.29
N ALA A 402 -0.82 -10.95 11.68
CA ALA A 402 -1.55 -11.41 10.51
C ALA A 402 -0.86 -10.97 9.21
N PHE A 403 -0.55 -9.68 9.06
CA PHE A 403 -0.08 -9.09 7.81
C PHE A 403 1.31 -9.57 7.38
N SER A 404 2.29 -9.46 8.29
CA SER A 404 3.70 -9.73 7.95
C SER A 404 3.96 -11.20 7.57
N PRO A 405 3.49 -12.20 8.35
CA PRO A 405 3.65 -13.61 7.97
C PRO A 405 2.88 -13.96 6.69
N LEU A 406 1.67 -13.39 6.51
CA LEU A 406 0.88 -13.65 5.31
C LEU A 406 1.62 -13.19 4.06
N MET A 407 2.17 -11.98 4.06
CA MET A 407 2.97 -11.43 2.96
C MET A 407 4.22 -12.29 2.70
N THR A 408 4.99 -12.57 3.75
CA THR A 408 6.27 -13.29 3.66
C THR A 408 6.09 -14.72 3.17
N ARG A 409 5.14 -15.46 3.77
CA ARG A 409 4.90 -16.89 3.42
C ARG A 409 4.29 -17.06 2.04
N THR A 410 3.45 -16.10 1.61
CA THR A 410 2.88 -16.13 0.27
C THR A 410 3.96 -15.94 -0.79
N LEU A 411 4.85 -14.97 -0.61
CA LEU A 411 5.95 -14.72 -1.54
C LEU A 411 7.01 -15.80 -1.51
N ALA A 412 7.21 -16.48 -0.38
CA ALA A 412 8.16 -17.60 -0.28
C ALA A 412 7.75 -18.83 -1.11
N LYS A 413 6.44 -19.01 -1.36
CA LYS A 413 5.92 -20.13 -2.18
C LYS A 413 5.98 -19.86 -3.69
N VAL A 414 6.29 -18.63 -4.10
CA VAL A 414 6.35 -18.23 -5.51
C VAL A 414 7.77 -18.47 -6.04
N PRO A 415 7.93 -19.12 -7.22
CA PRO A 415 9.22 -19.27 -7.87
C PRO A 415 9.92 -17.91 -8.07
N MET A 416 11.25 -17.88 -7.93
CA MET A 416 12.05 -16.64 -8.04
C MET A 416 11.86 -15.92 -9.39
N THR A 417 11.62 -16.66 -10.46
CA THR A 417 11.35 -16.12 -11.81
C THR A 417 10.05 -15.31 -11.87
N LEU A 418 9.09 -15.60 -10.99
CA LEU A 418 7.78 -14.96 -10.91
C LEU A 418 7.65 -14.04 -9.69
N ALA A 419 8.69 -13.89 -8.87
CA ALA A 419 8.66 -13.15 -7.62
C ALA A 419 8.33 -11.66 -7.83
N ALA A 420 8.80 -11.06 -8.93
CA ALA A 420 8.50 -9.67 -9.27
C ALA A 420 7.01 -9.46 -9.59
N ASP A 421 6.42 -10.36 -10.38
CA ASP A 421 5.00 -10.31 -10.76
C ASP A 421 4.09 -10.53 -9.52
N ALA A 422 4.42 -11.53 -8.69
CA ALA A 422 3.68 -11.79 -7.45
C ALA A 422 3.75 -10.61 -6.48
N SER A 423 4.94 -10.01 -6.33
CA SER A 423 5.13 -8.81 -5.49
C SER A 423 4.31 -7.64 -6.01
N GLY A 424 4.31 -7.42 -7.32
CA GLY A 424 3.50 -6.38 -7.96
C GLY A 424 2.00 -6.54 -7.66
N ILE A 425 1.48 -7.77 -7.79
CA ILE A 425 0.08 -8.11 -7.47
C ILE A 425 -0.23 -7.81 -5.99
N LEU A 426 0.62 -8.28 -5.07
CA LEU A 426 0.37 -8.11 -3.64
C LEU A 426 0.45 -6.64 -3.20
N VAL A 427 1.43 -5.88 -3.71
CA VAL A 427 1.55 -4.44 -3.42
C VAL A 427 0.36 -3.65 -3.98
N THR A 428 -0.04 -3.93 -5.22
CA THR A 428 -1.25 -3.33 -5.81
C THR A 428 -2.48 -3.62 -4.96
N ASN A 429 -2.61 -4.86 -4.52
CA ASN A 429 -3.73 -5.32 -3.69
C ASN A 429 -3.78 -4.62 -2.33
N VAL A 430 -2.63 -4.45 -1.66
CA VAL A 430 -2.49 -3.68 -0.42
C VAL A 430 -2.96 -2.24 -0.60
N GLN A 431 -2.50 -1.57 -1.66
CA GLN A 431 -2.82 -0.17 -1.90
C GLN A 431 -4.29 0.04 -2.31
N LEU A 432 -4.81 -0.83 -3.17
CA LEU A 432 -6.24 -0.82 -3.52
C LEU A 432 -7.11 -1.11 -2.30
N GLY A 433 -6.68 -2.03 -1.43
CA GLY A 433 -7.36 -2.30 -0.16
C GLY A 433 -7.51 -1.02 0.66
N ILE A 434 -6.42 -0.30 0.94
CA ILE A 434 -6.45 0.95 1.71
C ILE A 434 -7.44 1.96 1.10
N VAL A 435 -7.37 2.17 -0.22
CA VAL A 435 -8.23 3.14 -0.92
C VAL A 435 -9.70 2.75 -0.83
N VAL A 436 -10.01 1.49 -1.14
CA VAL A 436 -11.39 0.99 -1.10
C VAL A 436 -11.92 1.01 0.34
N GLY A 437 -11.09 0.70 1.31
CA GLY A 437 -11.45 0.75 2.73
C GLY A 437 -11.81 2.15 3.21
N ILE A 438 -10.95 3.14 2.90
CA ILE A 438 -11.24 4.54 3.22
C ILE A 438 -12.55 4.98 2.54
N ALA A 439 -12.73 4.64 1.27
CA ALA A 439 -13.90 5.03 0.50
C ALA A 439 -15.19 4.36 1.02
N THR A 440 -15.16 3.07 1.37
CA THR A 440 -16.35 2.33 1.81
C THR A 440 -16.68 2.59 3.28
N PHE A 441 -15.73 2.36 4.18
CA PHE A 441 -15.97 2.52 5.62
C PHE A 441 -16.04 3.99 6.02
N GLY A 442 -15.26 4.86 5.37
CA GLY A 442 -15.37 6.30 5.52
C GLY A 442 -16.75 6.82 5.10
N SER A 443 -17.26 6.40 3.94
CA SER A 443 -18.61 6.76 3.48
C SER A 443 -19.70 6.20 4.39
N LEU A 444 -19.53 4.96 4.90
CA LEU A 444 -20.45 4.37 5.87
C LEU A 444 -20.50 5.19 7.16
N PHE A 445 -19.34 5.46 7.76
CA PHE A 445 -19.23 6.28 8.97
C PHE A 445 -19.89 7.64 8.79
N LEU A 446 -19.47 8.35 7.77
CA LEU A 446 -20.01 9.67 7.48
C LEU A 446 -21.51 9.62 7.14
N GLY A 447 -22.06 8.51 6.57
CA GLY A 447 -23.47 8.29 6.29
C GLY A 447 -24.31 8.11 7.55
N LEU A 448 -23.74 7.42 8.53
CA LEU A 448 -24.37 7.17 9.82
C LEU A 448 -24.19 8.37 10.78
N ALA A 449 -23.11 9.16 10.62
CA ALA A 449 -22.84 10.33 11.43
C ALA A 449 -23.85 11.44 11.07
N GLY A 450 -24.89 11.59 11.87
CA GLY A 450 -25.80 12.73 11.83
C GLY A 450 -25.11 14.02 12.32
N GLY A 451 -25.86 15.11 12.35
CA GLY A 451 -25.33 16.44 12.76
C GLY A 451 -25.01 16.60 14.25
N THR A 452 -25.04 15.54 15.07
CA THR A 452 -24.77 15.58 16.50
C THR A 452 -23.57 14.72 16.90
N VAL A 453 -22.89 15.08 18.00
CA VAL A 453 -21.78 14.31 18.57
C VAL A 453 -22.20 12.87 18.88
N THR A 454 -23.39 12.70 19.45
CA THR A 454 -23.92 11.37 19.80
C THR A 454 -24.15 10.50 18.56
N SER A 455 -24.72 11.07 17.49
CA SER A 455 -24.94 10.30 16.25
C SER A 455 -23.60 9.92 15.58
N ALA A 456 -22.60 10.80 15.61
CA ALA A 456 -21.26 10.51 15.10
C ALA A 456 -20.54 9.43 15.94
N ALA A 457 -20.73 9.43 17.26
CA ALA A 457 -20.18 8.40 18.14
C ALA A 457 -20.85 7.03 17.90
N HIS A 458 -22.18 6.98 17.72
CA HIS A 458 -22.88 5.76 17.33
C HIS A 458 -22.45 5.25 15.95
N ALA A 459 -22.17 6.16 15.00
CA ALA A 459 -21.66 5.82 13.68
C ALA A 459 -20.30 5.09 13.76
N LEU A 460 -19.41 5.50 14.69
CA LEU A 460 -18.17 4.77 14.94
C LEU A 460 -18.44 3.32 15.34
N GLY A 461 -19.37 3.08 16.29
CA GLY A 461 -19.74 1.73 16.72
C GLY A 461 -20.28 0.88 15.57
N GLY A 462 -21.20 1.41 14.75
CA GLY A 462 -21.74 0.73 13.58
C GLY A 462 -20.68 0.39 12.53
N THR A 463 -19.78 1.34 12.24
CA THR A 463 -18.69 1.13 11.29
C THR A 463 -17.68 0.10 11.79
N ALA A 464 -17.31 0.15 13.08
CA ALA A 464 -16.41 -0.81 13.71
C ALA A 464 -16.97 -2.25 13.66
N ILE A 465 -18.30 -2.42 13.83
CA ILE A 465 -18.96 -3.73 13.68
C ILE A 465 -18.85 -4.21 12.22
N ALA A 466 -19.11 -3.34 11.24
CA ALA A 466 -19.02 -3.70 9.82
C ALA A 466 -17.58 -4.11 9.44
N GLU A 467 -16.58 -3.37 9.90
CA GLU A 467 -15.15 -3.70 9.71
C GLU A 467 -14.79 -5.02 10.39
N GLY A 468 -15.19 -5.21 11.64
CA GLY A 468 -14.94 -6.44 12.40
C GLY A 468 -15.54 -7.67 11.74
N VAL A 469 -16.78 -7.60 11.27
CA VAL A 469 -17.42 -8.68 10.51
C VAL A 469 -16.64 -8.99 9.23
N THR A 470 -16.20 -7.96 8.50
CA THR A 470 -15.42 -8.12 7.28
C THR A 470 -14.10 -8.83 7.54
N VAL A 471 -13.39 -8.47 8.63
CA VAL A 471 -12.14 -9.16 9.05
C VAL A 471 -12.40 -10.60 9.46
N LEU A 472 -13.49 -10.89 10.20
CA LEU A 472 -13.84 -12.25 10.62
C LEU A 472 -14.14 -13.15 9.42
N LEU A 473 -14.80 -12.63 8.38
CA LEU A 473 -15.00 -13.37 7.12
C LEU A 473 -13.66 -13.69 6.44
N ALA A 474 -12.73 -12.73 6.42
CA ALA A 474 -11.38 -12.98 5.90
C ALA A 474 -10.60 -14.00 6.75
N ALA A 475 -10.75 -13.98 8.08
CA ALA A 475 -10.16 -14.97 8.98
C ALA A 475 -10.67 -16.38 8.68
N ALA A 476 -11.97 -16.53 8.41
CA ALA A 476 -12.55 -17.82 8.02
C ALA A 476 -12.02 -18.34 6.68
N VAL A 477 -11.81 -17.46 5.69
CA VAL A 477 -11.20 -17.80 4.41
C VAL A 477 -9.74 -18.21 4.61
N ALA A 478 -8.97 -17.43 5.38
CA ALA A 478 -7.57 -17.73 5.69
C ALA A 478 -7.40 -19.06 6.42
N ALA A 479 -8.28 -19.37 7.38
CA ALA A 479 -8.26 -20.62 8.12
C ALA A 479 -8.55 -21.86 7.24
N ARG A 480 -9.41 -21.71 6.21
CA ARG A 480 -9.67 -22.79 5.22
C ARG A 480 -8.47 -23.00 4.29
N ALA A 481 -7.80 -21.93 3.89
CA ALA A 481 -6.63 -21.99 3.02
C ALA A 481 -5.37 -22.51 3.73
N ALA A 482 -5.36 -22.53 5.06
CA ALA A 482 -4.27 -23.05 5.89
C ALA A 482 -4.35 -24.56 6.17
N ARG A 483 -5.52 -25.18 5.93
CA ARG A 483 -5.76 -26.63 5.96
C ARG A 483 -5.43 -27.28 4.63
#